data_518fc50c96634af4a4faae1ac98a3186
#
_entry.id   518fc50c96634af4a4faae1ac98a3186
#
_cell.length_a   1.000
_cell.length_b   1.000
_cell.length_c   1.000
_cell.angle_alpha   90.00
_cell.angle_beta   90.00
_cell.angle_gamma   90.00
#
_symmetry.space_group_name_H-M   'P 1'
#
loop_
_entity.id
_entity.type
_entity.pdbx_description
1 polymer ?
#
loop_
_entity_poly.entity_id
_entity_poly.type
_entity_poly.pdbx_seq_one_letter_code
_entity_poly.pdbx_strand_id
1 'polypeptide(L)'
;MQAFHNDQSIKEKYLSRVKAHYAADEIIKGKYWEDGKGCAVGCTVHSSEKELGVPQWLARVQDRLFEGMPNADAKEFPVKFLEAINIGSDLNKIKTPFLLYIVRSARNSFNHEKFPNTLKKIDAVILKIESGVAYATYAAAYADAAYADAAADAAYAAAAAAAYAAYAAYAAYAAADDARRNKYKEFADELLRLMRECI
;
A
#
# COMPACT_ATOMS: atom_id res chain seq x y z
N MET A 1 -7.43 7.02 13.99
CA MET A 1 -8.44 7.58 13.05
C MET A 1 -9.34 6.42 12.68
N GLN A 2 -10.67 6.62 12.77
CA GLN A 2 -11.64 5.55 12.46
C GLN A 2 -12.05 5.61 10.99
N ALA A 3 -12.00 4.46 10.32
CA ALA A 3 -12.39 4.33 8.92
C ALA A 3 -13.83 4.80 8.72
N PHE A 4 -14.04 5.61 7.68
CA PHE A 4 -15.29 6.27 7.34
C PHE A 4 -15.88 7.09 8.50
N HIS A 5 -15.04 7.55 9.45
CA HIS A 5 -15.48 8.26 10.64
C HIS A 5 -16.59 7.54 11.43
N ASN A 6 -16.59 6.19 11.33
CA ASN A 6 -17.64 5.31 11.89
C ASN A 6 -19.05 5.56 11.31
N ASP A 7 -19.15 6.02 10.06
CA ASP A 7 -20.40 6.37 9.38
C ASP A 7 -20.58 5.52 8.11
N GLN A 8 -21.66 4.72 8.10
CA GLN A 8 -22.05 3.87 6.97
C GLN A 8 -22.31 4.70 5.70
N SER A 9 -22.93 5.87 5.83
CA SER A 9 -23.29 6.70 4.70
C SER A 9 -22.07 7.22 3.93
N ILE A 10 -20.97 7.47 4.63
CA ILE A 10 -19.69 7.85 4.02
C ILE A 10 -19.14 6.69 3.17
N LYS A 11 -19.14 5.48 3.71
CA LYS A 11 -18.72 4.29 2.95
C LYS A 11 -19.54 4.10 1.69
N GLU A 12 -20.87 4.17 1.81
CA GLU A 12 -21.80 3.99 0.69
C GLU A 12 -21.60 5.05 -0.39
N LYS A 13 -21.45 6.32 0.00
CA LYS A 13 -21.17 7.44 -0.92
C LYS A 13 -19.95 7.17 -1.78
N TYR A 14 -18.82 6.82 -1.17
CA TYR A 14 -17.57 6.64 -1.90
C TYR A 14 -17.52 5.32 -2.66
N LEU A 15 -18.10 4.27 -2.12
CA LEU A 15 -18.21 2.99 -2.83
C LEU A 15 -19.10 3.10 -4.08
N SER A 16 -20.22 3.81 -4.00
CA SER A 16 -21.10 4.08 -5.15
C SER A 16 -20.36 4.89 -6.22
N ARG A 17 -19.60 5.91 -5.81
CA ARG A 17 -18.80 6.73 -6.72
C ARG A 17 -17.76 5.89 -7.47
N VAL A 18 -16.94 5.13 -6.76
CA VAL A 18 -15.89 4.33 -7.41
C VAL A 18 -16.47 3.21 -8.29
N LYS A 19 -17.62 2.65 -7.93
CA LYS A 19 -18.34 1.68 -8.79
C LYS A 19 -18.84 2.34 -10.08
N ALA A 20 -19.31 3.59 -10.02
CA ALA A 20 -19.71 4.33 -11.22
C ALA A 20 -18.51 4.58 -12.16
N HIS A 21 -17.36 5.02 -11.63
CA HIS A 21 -16.14 5.19 -12.43
C HIS A 21 -15.64 3.85 -13.01
N TYR A 22 -15.73 2.77 -12.24
CA TYR A 22 -15.40 1.44 -12.76
C TYR A 22 -16.29 1.03 -13.93
N ALA A 23 -17.61 1.20 -13.79
CA ALA A 23 -18.58 0.87 -14.84
C ALA A 23 -18.41 1.74 -16.11
N ALA A 24 -17.97 2.99 -15.95
CA ALA A 24 -17.72 3.92 -17.06
C ALA A 24 -16.33 3.78 -17.71
N ASP A 25 -15.50 2.83 -17.26
CA ASP A 25 -14.10 2.65 -17.70
C ASP A 25 -13.23 3.93 -17.53
N GLU A 26 -13.44 4.63 -16.42
CA GLU A 26 -12.78 5.89 -16.09
C GLU A 26 -11.59 5.73 -15.15
N ILE A 27 -11.36 4.51 -14.63
CA ILE A 27 -10.22 4.20 -13.76
C ILE A 27 -9.00 3.90 -14.62
N ILE A 28 -8.04 4.84 -14.62
CA ILE A 28 -6.84 4.80 -15.46
C ILE A 28 -5.57 5.00 -14.63
N LYS A 29 -4.45 4.48 -15.10
CA LYS A 29 -3.13 4.67 -14.50
C LYS A 29 -2.45 5.95 -14.96
N GLY A 30 -1.53 6.45 -14.14
CA GLY A 30 -0.62 7.55 -14.49
C GLY A 30 -1.21 8.95 -14.36
N LYS A 31 -2.50 9.09 -14.00
CA LYS A 31 -3.13 10.40 -13.78
C LYS A 31 -3.95 10.37 -12.49
N TYR A 32 -3.73 11.36 -11.63
CA TYR A 32 -4.51 11.45 -10.40
C TYR A 32 -5.99 11.68 -10.71
N TRP A 33 -6.31 12.77 -11.41
CA TRP A 33 -7.66 13.11 -11.86
C TRP A 33 -7.60 14.13 -13.00
N GLU A 34 -8.19 13.80 -14.14
CA GLU A 34 -8.26 14.68 -15.31
C GLU A 34 -9.42 14.26 -16.22
N ASP A 35 -10.24 15.21 -16.65
CA ASP A 35 -11.36 15.02 -17.60
C ASP A 35 -12.30 13.86 -17.24
N GLY A 36 -12.64 13.71 -15.94
CA GLY A 36 -13.54 12.66 -15.45
C GLY A 36 -12.87 11.30 -15.24
N LYS A 37 -11.57 11.18 -15.49
CA LYS A 37 -10.79 9.92 -15.32
C LYS A 37 -9.65 10.10 -14.34
N GLY A 38 -9.27 9.02 -13.66
CA GLY A 38 -8.17 9.10 -12.70
C GLY A 38 -7.70 7.76 -12.16
N CYS A 39 -6.66 7.82 -11.31
CA CYS A 39 -6.17 6.65 -10.59
C CYS A 39 -7.15 6.19 -9.49
N ALA A 40 -6.79 5.14 -8.79
CA ALA A 40 -7.60 4.57 -7.70
C ALA A 40 -8.04 5.62 -6.67
N VAL A 41 -7.11 6.47 -6.22
CA VAL A 41 -7.40 7.52 -5.24
C VAL A 41 -8.21 8.65 -5.86
N GLY A 42 -7.83 9.10 -7.06
CA GLY A 42 -8.53 10.19 -7.78
C GLY A 42 -9.99 9.87 -8.02
N CYS A 43 -10.32 8.69 -8.53
CA CYS A 43 -11.70 8.24 -8.75
C CYS A 43 -12.47 8.06 -7.44
N THR A 44 -11.79 7.78 -6.33
CA THR A 44 -12.43 7.59 -5.03
C THR A 44 -12.82 8.94 -4.41
N VAL A 45 -11.86 9.84 -4.23
CA VAL A 45 -12.05 11.04 -3.39
C VAL A 45 -12.13 12.35 -4.15
N HIS A 46 -11.61 12.45 -5.36
CA HIS A 46 -11.50 13.67 -6.18
C HIS A 46 -10.72 14.83 -5.51
N SER A 47 -10.56 14.82 -4.20
CA SER A 47 -9.95 15.91 -3.43
C SER A 47 -9.01 15.44 -2.33
N SER A 48 -9.46 14.67 -1.36
CA SER A 48 -8.68 14.31 -0.18
C SER A 48 -9.14 13.00 0.46
N GLU A 49 -8.19 12.11 0.72
CA GLU A 49 -8.39 10.85 1.46
C GLU A 49 -8.83 11.07 2.92
N LYS A 50 -8.65 12.28 3.47
CA LYS A 50 -9.08 12.62 4.83
C LYS A 50 -10.58 12.48 5.02
N GLU A 51 -11.36 12.72 3.98
CA GLU A 51 -12.81 12.54 4.02
C GLU A 51 -13.25 11.10 4.29
N LEU A 52 -12.39 10.12 3.97
CA LEU A 52 -12.65 8.70 4.19
C LEU A 52 -12.26 8.22 5.59
N GLY A 53 -11.56 9.02 6.39
CA GLY A 53 -10.93 8.53 7.62
C GLY A 53 -9.87 7.45 7.37
N VAL A 54 -9.32 7.41 6.16
CA VAL A 54 -8.25 6.48 5.76
C VAL A 54 -6.90 7.15 6.04
N PRO A 55 -5.95 6.47 6.71
CA PRO A 55 -4.62 7.03 6.93
C PRO A 55 -3.90 7.31 5.61
N GLN A 56 -3.18 8.43 5.53
CA GLN A 56 -2.48 8.85 4.32
C GLN A 56 -1.50 7.78 3.79
N TRP A 57 -0.80 7.06 4.69
CA TRP A 57 0.09 5.98 4.28
C TRP A 57 -0.65 4.89 3.49
N LEU A 58 -1.89 4.57 3.87
CA LEU A 58 -2.69 3.54 3.22
C LEU A 58 -3.20 4.00 1.84
N ALA A 59 -3.58 5.28 1.70
CA ALA A 59 -3.93 5.86 0.41
C ALA A 59 -2.74 5.83 -0.58
N ARG A 60 -1.53 6.14 -0.10
CA ARG A 60 -0.30 6.02 -0.92
C ARG A 60 0.02 4.58 -1.31
N VAL A 61 -0.21 3.63 -0.39
CA VAL A 61 -0.06 2.20 -0.70
C VAL A 61 -1.08 1.76 -1.74
N GLN A 62 -2.34 2.17 -1.60
CA GLN A 62 -3.39 1.90 -2.59
C GLN A 62 -2.95 2.37 -3.99
N ASP A 63 -2.49 3.62 -4.10
CA ASP A 63 -2.04 4.19 -5.37
C ASP A 63 -0.86 3.41 -5.96
N ARG A 64 0.15 3.12 -5.14
CA ARG A 64 1.34 2.36 -5.58
C ARG A 64 1.01 0.94 -6.05
N LEU A 65 0.14 0.25 -5.34
CA LEU A 65 -0.31 -1.09 -5.72
C LEU A 65 -1.12 -1.04 -7.02
N PHE A 66 -2.04 -0.08 -7.13
CA PHE A 66 -2.83 0.15 -8.33
C PHE A 66 -1.95 0.36 -9.56
N GLU A 67 -0.96 1.27 -9.49
CA GLU A 67 -0.05 1.55 -10.59
C GLU A 67 0.81 0.34 -10.98
N GLY A 68 1.18 -0.50 -10.02
CA GLY A 68 2.05 -1.65 -10.22
C GLY A 68 1.37 -2.91 -10.75
N MET A 69 0.07 -3.12 -10.49
CA MET A 69 -0.66 -4.34 -10.85
C MET A 69 -0.90 -4.50 -12.37
N PRO A 70 -1.25 -5.72 -12.86
CA PRO A 70 -1.83 -5.89 -14.18
C PRO A 70 -3.07 -5.02 -14.39
N ASN A 71 -3.30 -4.51 -15.60
CA ASN A 71 -4.37 -3.54 -15.85
C ASN A 71 -5.77 -4.04 -15.50
N ALA A 72 -6.05 -5.31 -15.75
CA ALA A 72 -7.36 -5.91 -15.40
C ALA A 72 -7.61 -5.88 -13.89
N ASP A 73 -6.62 -6.33 -13.09
CA ASP A 73 -6.71 -6.35 -11.63
C ASP A 73 -6.75 -4.92 -11.05
N ALA A 74 -5.99 -4.00 -11.65
CA ALA A 74 -5.93 -2.60 -11.21
C ALA A 74 -7.30 -1.91 -11.30
N LYS A 75 -8.05 -2.13 -12.37
CA LYS A 75 -9.38 -1.51 -12.54
C LYS A 75 -10.37 -1.90 -11.44
N GLU A 76 -10.36 -3.14 -10.99
CA GLU A 76 -11.24 -3.62 -9.92
C GLU A 76 -10.75 -3.26 -8.51
N PHE A 77 -9.44 -3.03 -8.35
CA PHE A 77 -8.82 -2.87 -7.05
C PHE A 77 -9.41 -1.75 -6.20
N PRO A 78 -9.72 -0.53 -6.72
CA PRO A 78 -10.31 0.54 -5.92
C PRO A 78 -11.66 0.16 -5.29
N VAL A 79 -12.48 -0.60 -6.01
CA VAL A 79 -13.76 -1.11 -5.51
C VAL A 79 -13.51 -2.11 -4.38
N LYS A 80 -12.68 -3.14 -4.64
CA LYS A 80 -12.31 -4.15 -3.65
C LYS A 80 -11.68 -3.53 -2.40
N PHE A 81 -10.89 -2.47 -2.57
CA PHE A 81 -10.24 -1.74 -1.49
C PHE A 81 -11.27 -1.11 -0.55
N LEU A 82 -12.23 -0.35 -1.07
CA LEU A 82 -13.27 0.25 -0.22
C LEU A 82 -14.19 -0.81 0.41
N GLU A 83 -14.50 -1.87 -0.31
CA GLU A 83 -15.32 -2.98 0.23
C GLU A 83 -14.63 -3.68 1.41
N ALA A 84 -13.29 -3.83 1.35
CA ALA A 84 -12.51 -4.52 2.39
C ALA A 84 -12.37 -3.72 3.70
N ILE A 85 -12.61 -2.41 3.71
CA ILE A 85 -12.52 -1.58 4.90
C ILE A 85 -13.77 -1.77 5.77
N ASN A 86 -13.58 -2.23 7.01
CA ASN A 86 -14.65 -2.25 8.01
C ASN A 86 -14.87 -0.84 8.58
N ILE A 87 -16.14 -0.46 8.76
CA ILE A 87 -16.52 0.84 9.30
C ILE A 87 -16.02 0.94 10.73
N GLY A 88 -15.42 2.08 11.07
CA GLY A 88 -14.89 2.35 12.41
C GLY A 88 -13.57 1.64 12.73
N SER A 89 -13.04 0.80 11.85
CA SER A 89 -11.76 0.13 12.09
C SER A 89 -10.60 1.13 12.17
N ASP A 90 -9.60 0.82 13.02
CA ASP A 90 -8.34 1.57 13.03
C ASP A 90 -7.33 0.93 12.08
N LEU A 91 -7.31 1.43 10.85
CA LEU A 91 -6.45 0.93 9.79
C LEU A 91 -4.94 1.08 10.07
N ASN A 92 -4.53 1.83 11.09
CA ASN A 92 -3.11 1.86 11.49
C ASN A 92 -2.63 0.53 12.07
N LYS A 93 -3.55 -0.29 12.60
CA LYS A 93 -3.22 -1.63 13.12
C LYS A 93 -2.63 -2.56 12.05
N ILE A 94 -3.02 -2.40 10.78
CA ILE A 94 -2.53 -3.25 9.69
C ILE A 94 -1.18 -2.80 9.11
N LYS A 95 -0.68 -1.62 9.46
CA LYS A 95 0.55 -1.05 8.89
C LYS A 95 1.76 -1.98 9.11
N THR A 96 2.01 -2.38 10.34
CA THR A 96 3.13 -3.26 10.69
C THR A 96 3.00 -4.67 10.09
N PRO A 97 1.87 -5.37 10.22
CA PRO A 97 1.68 -6.67 9.57
C PRO A 97 1.90 -6.62 8.05
N PHE A 98 1.37 -5.60 7.37
CA PHE A 98 1.55 -5.44 5.94
C PHE A 98 3.01 -5.18 5.55
N LEU A 99 3.71 -4.30 6.27
CA LEU A 99 5.12 -4.04 6.05
C LEU A 99 5.97 -5.30 6.23
N LEU A 100 5.72 -6.06 7.29
CA LEU A 100 6.39 -7.34 7.53
C LEU A 100 6.15 -8.35 6.40
N TYR A 101 4.93 -8.43 5.88
CA TYR A 101 4.62 -9.29 4.75
C TYR A 101 5.46 -8.93 3.51
N ILE A 102 5.54 -7.64 3.16
CA ILE A 102 6.35 -7.17 2.02
C ILE A 102 7.82 -7.51 2.20
N VAL A 103 8.39 -7.19 3.37
CA VAL A 103 9.83 -7.41 3.62
C VAL A 103 10.16 -8.89 3.66
N ARG A 104 9.31 -9.73 4.26
CA ARG A 104 9.47 -11.19 4.26
C ARG A 104 9.32 -11.79 2.86
N SER A 105 8.38 -11.29 2.05
CA SER A 105 8.23 -11.70 0.66
C SER A 105 9.49 -11.38 -0.15
N ALA A 106 10.04 -10.18 0.02
CA ALA A 106 11.32 -9.81 -0.60
C ALA A 106 12.45 -10.73 -0.16
N ARG A 107 12.58 -10.98 1.18
CA ARG A 107 13.59 -11.91 1.73
C ARG A 107 13.53 -13.29 1.08
N ASN A 108 12.33 -13.83 0.92
CA ASN A 108 12.12 -15.18 0.37
C ASN A 108 12.43 -15.25 -1.14
N SER A 109 12.50 -14.11 -1.83
CA SER A 109 12.84 -14.05 -3.26
C SER A 109 14.35 -14.09 -3.52
N PHE A 110 15.18 -13.93 -2.47
CA PHE A 110 16.66 -13.96 -2.62
C PHE A 110 17.21 -15.38 -2.52
N ASN A 111 18.20 -15.66 -3.39
CA ASN A 111 19.03 -16.87 -3.25
C ASN A 111 19.98 -16.72 -2.05
N HIS A 112 19.85 -17.62 -1.06
CA HIS A 112 20.60 -17.57 0.19
C HIS A 112 22.12 -17.72 0.00
N GLU A 113 22.55 -18.51 -0.96
CA GLU A 113 23.98 -18.75 -1.23
C GLU A 113 24.64 -17.56 -1.93
N LYS A 114 23.89 -16.90 -2.85
CA LYS A 114 24.42 -15.79 -3.63
C LYS A 114 24.43 -14.45 -2.87
N PHE A 115 23.49 -14.25 -1.95
CA PHE A 115 23.26 -12.95 -1.30
C PHE A 115 23.22 -13.00 0.24
N PRO A 116 24.18 -13.67 0.93
CA PRO A 116 24.09 -13.85 2.37
C PRO A 116 24.13 -12.54 3.16
N ASN A 117 24.90 -11.55 2.71
CA ASN A 117 24.99 -10.24 3.37
C ASN A 117 23.72 -9.39 3.18
N THR A 118 23.07 -9.49 2.03
CA THR A 118 21.79 -8.83 1.78
C THR A 118 20.70 -9.41 2.70
N LEU A 119 20.64 -10.73 2.82
CA LEU A 119 19.70 -11.41 3.69
C LEU A 119 19.88 -11.02 5.16
N LYS A 120 21.13 -10.96 5.67
CA LYS A 120 21.40 -10.45 7.03
C LYS A 120 20.86 -9.04 7.26
N LYS A 121 21.00 -8.15 6.27
CA LYS A 121 20.45 -6.78 6.35
C LYS A 121 18.93 -6.79 6.37
N ILE A 122 18.30 -7.62 5.54
CA ILE A 122 16.83 -7.76 5.51
C ILE A 122 16.33 -8.33 6.85
N ASP A 123 16.98 -9.37 7.38
CA ASP A 123 16.64 -9.95 8.69
C ASP A 123 16.75 -8.92 9.82
N ALA A 124 17.77 -8.07 9.80
CA ALA A 124 17.91 -6.97 10.76
C ALA A 124 16.78 -5.94 10.65
N VAL A 125 16.29 -5.67 9.44
CA VAL A 125 15.11 -4.80 9.22
C VAL A 125 13.85 -5.45 9.77
N ILE A 126 13.62 -6.75 9.52
CA ILE A 126 12.49 -7.50 10.07
C ILE A 126 12.47 -7.39 11.59
N LEU A 127 13.58 -7.70 12.25
CA LEU A 127 13.71 -7.62 13.71
C LEU A 127 13.40 -6.22 14.26
N LYS A 128 13.86 -5.16 13.57
CA LYS A 128 13.55 -3.77 13.96
C LYS A 128 12.06 -3.45 13.83
N ILE A 129 11.40 -3.93 12.78
CA ILE A 129 9.96 -3.72 12.59
C ILE A 129 9.19 -4.48 13.69
N GLU A 130 9.54 -5.73 13.96
CA GLU A 130 8.90 -6.57 15.00
C GLU A 130 9.07 -6.01 16.40
N SER A 131 10.25 -5.46 16.72
CA SER A 131 10.53 -4.85 18.02
C SER A 131 9.87 -3.47 18.23
N GLY A 132 9.25 -2.89 17.20
CA GLY A 132 8.71 -1.53 17.23
C GLY A 132 9.76 -0.42 17.29
N VAL A 133 11.07 -0.76 17.38
CA VAL A 133 12.17 0.22 17.50
C VAL A 133 12.27 1.12 16.29
N ALA A 134 11.92 0.63 15.10
CA ALA A 134 11.91 1.43 13.89
C ALA A 134 10.97 2.66 14.00
N TYR A 135 9.82 2.50 14.65
CA TYR A 135 8.89 3.60 14.90
C TYR A 135 9.36 4.53 16.04
N ALA A 136 9.92 3.98 17.11
CA ALA A 136 10.39 4.75 18.25
C ALA A 136 11.65 5.58 17.92
N THR A 137 12.58 5.05 17.15
CA THR A 137 13.82 5.74 16.77
C THR A 137 13.53 6.88 15.78
N TYR A 138 12.59 6.70 14.85
CA TYR A 138 12.15 7.76 13.95
C TYR A 138 11.29 8.80 14.66
N ALA A 139 10.41 8.40 15.58
CA ALA A 139 9.62 9.33 16.39
C ALA A 139 10.48 10.15 17.34
N ALA A 140 11.55 9.59 17.92
CA ALA A 140 12.49 10.28 18.79
C ALA A 140 13.43 11.22 18.02
N ALA A 141 13.76 10.92 16.75
CA ALA A 141 14.62 11.76 15.93
C ALA A 141 13.89 12.97 15.33
N TYR A 142 12.58 12.92 15.23
CA TYR A 142 11.75 13.97 14.63
C TYR A 142 10.55 14.25 15.55
N ALA A 143 10.79 15.01 16.61
CA ALA A 143 9.80 15.41 17.61
C ALA A 143 8.69 16.35 17.06
N ASP A 144 8.69 16.66 15.76
CA ASP A 144 7.67 17.45 15.09
C ASP A 144 6.67 16.52 14.39
N ALA A 145 5.40 16.55 14.83
CA ALA A 145 4.34 15.64 14.36
C ALA A 145 4.11 15.68 12.83
N ALA A 146 4.44 16.79 12.15
CA ALA A 146 4.35 16.93 10.71
C ALA A 146 5.45 16.16 9.95
N TYR A 147 6.59 15.90 10.59
CA TYR A 147 7.70 15.14 10.00
C TYR A 147 7.63 13.64 10.30
N ALA A 148 6.93 13.23 11.36
CA ALA A 148 6.79 11.81 11.72
C ALA A 148 6.05 11.00 10.64
N ASP A 149 5.03 11.59 10.01
CA ASP A 149 4.32 10.95 8.88
C ASP A 149 5.22 10.88 7.63
N ALA A 150 5.97 11.94 7.33
CA ALA A 150 6.90 11.96 6.19
C ALA A 150 8.09 11.00 6.38
N ALA A 151 8.58 10.84 7.60
CA ALA A 151 9.66 9.90 7.92
C ALA A 151 9.18 8.43 7.93
N ALA A 152 7.96 8.16 8.40
CA ALA A 152 7.34 6.84 8.27
C ALA A 152 7.10 6.49 6.80
N ASP A 153 6.69 7.48 5.99
CA ASP A 153 6.53 7.33 4.55
C ASP A 153 7.86 7.15 3.83
N ALA A 154 8.92 7.85 4.25
CA ALA A 154 10.27 7.68 3.71
C ALA A 154 10.87 6.32 4.10
N ALA A 155 10.66 5.83 5.32
CA ALA A 155 11.08 4.49 5.72
C ALA A 155 10.29 3.41 5.00
N TYR A 156 9.00 3.62 4.77
CA TYR A 156 8.15 2.76 3.95
C TYR A 156 8.60 2.81 2.48
N ALA A 157 8.84 4.00 1.93
CA ALA A 157 9.36 4.17 0.58
C ALA A 157 10.78 3.61 0.44
N ALA A 158 11.64 3.71 1.45
CA ALA A 158 12.98 3.12 1.47
C ALA A 158 12.94 1.59 1.63
N ALA A 159 12.05 1.04 2.44
CA ALA A 159 11.84 -0.40 2.54
C ALA A 159 11.22 -0.96 1.25
N ALA A 160 10.25 -0.25 0.68
CA ALA A 160 9.66 -0.59 -0.61
C ALA A 160 10.69 -0.40 -1.75
N ALA A 161 11.51 0.66 -1.73
CA ALA A 161 12.57 0.89 -2.72
C ALA A 161 13.74 -0.09 -2.56
N ALA A 162 14.09 -0.52 -1.34
CA ALA A 162 15.07 -1.57 -1.11
C ALA A 162 14.56 -2.94 -1.58
N ALA A 163 13.29 -3.26 -1.34
CA ALA A 163 12.62 -4.42 -1.92
C ALA A 163 12.55 -4.31 -3.45
N TYR A 164 12.35 -3.11 -3.98
CA TYR A 164 12.31 -2.80 -5.40
C TYR A 164 13.67 -2.88 -6.07
N ALA A 165 14.71 -2.30 -5.48
CA ALA A 165 16.08 -2.36 -6.00
C ALA A 165 16.62 -3.79 -5.98
N ALA A 166 16.28 -4.56 -4.96
CA ALA A 166 16.56 -5.98 -4.89
C ALA A 166 15.83 -6.78 -5.98
N TYR A 167 14.59 -6.40 -6.28
CA TYR A 167 13.80 -7.00 -7.35
C TYR A 167 14.26 -6.56 -8.74
N ALA A 168 14.62 -5.28 -8.93
CA ALA A 168 15.11 -4.74 -10.20
C ALA A 168 16.48 -5.36 -10.60
N ALA A 169 17.35 -5.66 -9.64
CA ALA A 169 18.61 -6.36 -9.89
C ALA A 169 18.41 -7.81 -10.36
N TYR A 170 17.26 -8.41 -10.04
CA TYR A 170 16.91 -9.78 -10.51
C TYR A 170 16.13 -9.77 -11.82
N ALA A 171 15.58 -8.63 -12.22
CA ALA A 171 14.55 -8.50 -13.25
C ALA A 171 15.08 -7.99 -14.60
N ALA A 172 16.24 -8.44 -15.05
CA ALA A 172 16.86 -7.97 -16.29
C ALA A 172 16.22 -8.46 -17.61
N TYR A 173 15.00 -9.02 -17.60
CA TYR A 173 14.35 -9.52 -18.83
C TYR A 173 12.81 -9.32 -18.80
N ALA A 174 12.17 -9.36 -20.00
CA ALA A 174 10.73 -9.10 -20.20
C ALA A 174 9.79 -10.00 -19.35
N ALA A 175 10.18 -11.26 -19.05
CA ALA A 175 9.50 -12.12 -18.09
C ALA A 175 9.45 -11.54 -16.67
N ALA A 176 10.28 -10.56 -16.38
CA ALA A 176 10.37 -9.87 -15.11
C ALA A 176 9.27 -8.83 -14.92
N ASP A 177 8.74 -8.22 -15.97
CA ASP A 177 7.68 -7.23 -15.83
C ASP A 177 6.36 -7.88 -15.37
N ASP A 178 6.03 -9.03 -15.96
CA ASP A 178 4.85 -9.81 -15.54
C ASP A 178 5.00 -10.37 -14.12
N ALA A 179 6.19 -10.87 -13.77
CA ALA A 179 6.46 -11.33 -12.40
C ALA A 179 6.35 -10.19 -11.40
N ARG A 180 6.85 -8.99 -11.74
CA ARG A 180 6.71 -7.79 -10.93
C ARG A 180 5.25 -7.40 -10.76
N ARG A 181 4.47 -7.35 -11.84
CA ARG A 181 3.05 -7.01 -11.81
C ARG A 181 2.25 -8.00 -10.97
N ASN A 182 2.52 -9.29 -11.09
CA ASN A 182 1.90 -10.33 -10.28
C ASN A 182 2.27 -10.18 -8.80
N LYS A 183 3.49 -9.73 -8.48
CA LYS A 183 3.88 -9.48 -7.09
C LYS A 183 3.11 -8.29 -6.48
N TYR A 184 2.82 -7.25 -7.25
CA TYR A 184 1.92 -6.18 -6.78
C TYR A 184 0.51 -6.68 -6.50
N LYS A 185 0.00 -7.61 -7.33
CA LYS A 185 -1.28 -8.26 -7.08
C LYS A 185 -1.27 -9.06 -5.78
N GLU A 186 -0.24 -9.87 -5.54
CA GLU A 186 -0.08 -10.60 -4.27
C GLU A 186 -0.07 -9.65 -3.05
N PHE A 187 0.62 -8.52 -3.15
CA PHE A 187 0.63 -7.52 -2.08
C PHE A 187 -0.74 -6.86 -1.90
N ALA A 188 -1.46 -6.61 -2.98
CA ALA A 188 -2.83 -6.09 -2.92
C ALA A 188 -3.78 -7.08 -2.26
N ASP A 189 -3.71 -8.36 -2.62
CA ASP A 189 -4.54 -9.41 -2.05
C ASP A 189 -4.31 -9.56 -0.53
N GLU A 190 -3.03 -9.52 -0.08
CA GLU A 190 -2.71 -9.53 1.34
C GLU A 190 -3.19 -8.27 2.08
N LEU A 191 -3.05 -7.10 1.47
CA LEU A 191 -3.58 -5.86 2.05
C LEU A 191 -5.10 -5.95 2.26
N LEU A 192 -5.83 -6.40 1.24
CA LEU A 192 -7.27 -6.59 1.32
C LEU A 192 -7.68 -7.60 2.40
N ARG A 193 -6.90 -8.67 2.58
CA ARG A 193 -7.11 -9.66 3.65
C ARG A 193 -6.96 -9.02 5.02
N LEU A 194 -5.86 -8.31 5.25
CA LEU A 194 -5.59 -7.61 6.54
C LEU A 194 -6.67 -6.56 6.85
N MET A 195 -7.17 -5.85 5.84
CA MET A 195 -8.22 -4.85 6.01
C MET A 195 -9.56 -5.48 6.42
N ARG A 196 -9.92 -6.63 5.84
CA ARG A 196 -11.15 -7.37 6.21
C ARG A 196 -11.09 -7.90 7.64
N GLU A 197 -9.93 -8.28 8.10
CA GLU A 197 -9.71 -8.80 9.46
C GLU A 197 -9.53 -7.69 10.51
N CYS A 198 -9.32 -6.45 10.09
CA CYS A 198 -9.17 -5.30 10.98
C CYS A 198 -10.54 -4.85 11.51
N ILE A 199 -10.75 -5.08 12.81
CA ILE A 199 -11.95 -4.67 13.56
C ILE A 199 -11.59 -3.50 14.49
#